data_b8a57ddcf39419052f0bce7a9d0eb09f
#
_entry.id   b8a57ddcf39419052f0bce7a9d0eb09f
#
_cell.length_a   1.000
_cell.length_b   1.000
_cell.length_c   1.000
_cell.angle_alpha   90.00
_cell.angle_beta   90.00
_cell.angle_gamma   90.00
#
_symmetry.space_group_name_H-M   'P 1'
#
loop_
_entity.id
_entity.type
_entity.pdbx_description
1 polymer ?
#
loop_
_entity_poly.entity_id
_entity_poly.type
_entity_poly.pdbx_seq_one_letter_code
_entity_poly.pdbx_strand_id
1 'polypeptide(L)'
;MKAFDLADKLIEKTKSVFNSFFDRFSDNTITYFCVGLCCALFIAGGVYCLNYEYYIYALIPVVLFGILFVIKQFKNTFLFIALLTPLAVNMSFKEVAISIPSEPILILVFLLFLWERFFTGRYEGKVFSHPISVAVIINLVWTLITCFTSEDMLVSFKYLLSQLWFIIPCFYLPIVLFKNTRKIDAFVGFYSLSLCIVICIATANFASHGFAFNFAHYSMQPFYNDHTAYGAAIALLIPPVAYYLIYGKELGFGKGKMIFVITLLVILITGFVLSYSRAAWVSLCAAFGVWVLVKSNIKLKTLIYCGLVMCVVVAFSWGRIMGAFEKNDQDSSGNMAEHISSITNISTDASNVERLNRWACALDMFKERPVFGCGPGMYTFLYGAYQKSYNLSIISTDSGDLGSTHSEYLRPLSEQGLIGLLTNTAVFVVTFVIGIRAYRRTASKLLANLALFATMGLTTYYVHGFLNQFLETDKLAVPFWGLTAVVAAIDLYATKKEKQAEKDNEKQLLNSEK
;
A
#
# COMPACT_ATOMS: atom_id res chain seq x y z
N MET A 1 -15.82 -31.29 20.27
CA MET A 1 -17.23 -31.22 19.87
C MET A 1 -18.10 -30.38 20.83
N LYS A 2 -18.13 -30.63 22.15
CA LYS A 2 -18.93 -29.82 23.10
C LYS A 2 -18.56 -28.32 23.23
N ALA A 3 -17.31 -27.94 23.03
CA ALA A 3 -16.88 -26.53 23.11
C ALA A 3 -17.29 -25.70 21.89
N PHE A 4 -17.34 -26.30 20.71
CA PHE A 4 -17.85 -25.65 19.49
C PHE A 4 -19.35 -25.41 19.54
N ASP A 5 -20.10 -26.39 20.05
CA ASP A 5 -21.56 -26.28 20.25
C ASP A 5 -21.96 -25.19 21.28
N LEU A 6 -21.11 -24.99 22.29
CA LEU A 6 -21.29 -23.93 23.28
C LEU A 6 -20.99 -22.54 22.70
N ALA A 7 -19.97 -22.45 21.86
CA ALA A 7 -19.60 -21.21 21.16
C ALA A 7 -20.71 -20.81 20.16
N ASP A 8 -21.24 -21.76 19.38
CA ASP A 8 -22.33 -21.50 18.44
C ASP A 8 -23.61 -21.05 19.14
N LYS A 9 -23.96 -21.69 20.29
CA LYS A 9 -25.11 -21.25 21.13
C LYS A 9 -24.93 -19.87 21.74
N LEU A 10 -23.72 -19.52 22.17
CA LEU A 10 -23.38 -18.18 22.66
C LEU A 10 -23.49 -17.14 21.54
N ILE A 11 -22.98 -17.45 20.34
CA ILE A 11 -23.07 -16.58 19.15
C ILE A 11 -24.52 -16.37 18.73
N GLU A 12 -25.37 -17.44 18.71
CA GLU A 12 -26.78 -17.31 18.39
C GLU A 12 -27.53 -16.48 19.44
N LYS A 13 -27.24 -16.70 20.72
CA LYS A 13 -27.86 -15.94 21.83
C LYS A 13 -27.44 -14.46 21.76
N THR A 14 -26.19 -14.17 21.45
CA THR A 14 -25.69 -12.78 21.29
C THR A 14 -26.32 -12.11 20.07
N LYS A 15 -26.47 -12.84 18.94
CA LYS A 15 -27.21 -12.37 17.76
C LYS A 15 -28.68 -12.06 18.08
N SER A 16 -29.36 -12.93 18.83
CA SER A 16 -30.77 -12.72 19.17
C SER A 16 -30.97 -11.52 20.10
N VAL A 17 -30.09 -11.33 21.09
CA VAL A 17 -30.12 -10.17 22.00
C VAL A 17 -29.82 -8.88 21.22
N PHE A 18 -28.86 -8.92 20.32
CA PHE A 18 -28.46 -7.75 19.51
C PHE A 18 -29.59 -7.37 18.52
N ASN A 19 -30.14 -8.33 17.79
CA ASN A 19 -31.28 -8.07 16.91
C ASN A 19 -32.50 -7.54 17.68
N SER A 20 -32.83 -8.13 18.84
CA SER A 20 -33.93 -7.65 19.68
C SER A 20 -33.67 -6.23 20.25
N PHE A 21 -32.41 -5.84 20.47
CA PHE A 21 -32.05 -4.49 20.86
C PHE A 21 -32.25 -3.49 19.70
N PHE A 22 -31.82 -3.85 18.49
CA PHE A 22 -32.00 -2.98 17.31
C PHE A 22 -33.47 -2.98 16.82
N ASP A 23 -34.20 -4.07 16.92
CA ASP A 23 -35.64 -4.10 16.61
C ASP A 23 -36.47 -3.19 17.55
N ARG A 24 -36.03 -3.02 18.81
CA ARG A 24 -36.61 -2.02 19.72
C ARG A 24 -36.35 -0.58 19.31
N PHE A 25 -35.23 -0.31 18.62
CA PHE A 25 -34.93 1.02 18.06
C PHE A 25 -35.67 1.29 16.73
N SER A 26 -36.37 0.34 16.17
CA SER A 26 -37.24 0.56 15.01
C SER A 26 -38.57 1.26 15.35
N ASP A 27 -38.92 1.37 16.64
CA ASP A 27 -40.05 2.19 17.07
C ASP A 27 -39.72 3.67 16.90
N ASN A 28 -40.41 4.32 15.98
CA ASN A 28 -40.15 5.72 15.59
C ASN A 28 -40.11 6.67 16.80
N THR A 29 -40.91 6.42 17.82
CA THR A 29 -41.00 7.24 19.04
C THR A 29 -39.70 7.21 19.84
N ILE A 30 -39.13 6.01 20.06
CA ILE A 30 -37.87 5.83 20.79
C ILE A 30 -36.72 6.45 19.98
N THR A 31 -36.73 6.27 18.66
CA THR A 31 -35.75 6.85 17.77
C THR A 31 -35.74 8.38 17.82
N TYR A 32 -36.94 9.01 17.75
CA TYR A 32 -37.04 10.48 17.87
C TYR A 32 -36.62 11.00 19.24
N PHE A 33 -36.94 10.27 20.32
CA PHE A 33 -36.48 10.64 21.66
C PHE A 33 -34.97 10.57 21.81
N CYS A 34 -34.33 9.49 21.34
CA CYS A 34 -32.88 9.33 21.35
C CYS A 34 -32.17 10.41 20.51
N VAL A 35 -32.68 10.69 19.31
CA VAL A 35 -32.14 11.76 18.46
C VAL A 35 -32.27 13.12 19.13
N GLY A 36 -33.44 13.43 19.72
CA GLY A 36 -33.67 14.67 20.47
C GLY A 36 -32.73 14.82 21.65
N LEU A 37 -32.53 13.75 22.43
CA LEU A 37 -31.59 13.74 23.56
C LEU A 37 -30.13 13.94 23.10
N CYS A 38 -29.71 13.26 22.03
CA CYS A 38 -28.38 13.44 21.46
C CYS A 38 -28.16 14.88 20.96
N CYS A 39 -29.17 15.47 20.29
CA CYS A 39 -29.11 16.88 19.88
C CYS A 39 -29.00 17.84 21.07
N ALA A 40 -29.79 17.61 22.12
CA ALA A 40 -29.76 18.44 23.32
C ALA A 40 -28.40 18.36 24.03
N LEU A 41 -27.85 17.16 24.20
CA LEU A 41 -26.51 16.95 24.77
C LEU A 41 -25.39 17.58 23.90
N PHE A 42 -25.54 17.51 22.58
CA PHE A 42 -24.60 18.14 21.65
C PHE A 42 -24.64 19.66 21.78
N ILE A 43 -25.85 20.26 21.84
CA ILE A 43 -25.99 21.72 22.00
C ILE A 43 -25.44 22.16 23.36
N ALA A 44 -25.80 21.47 24.45
CA ALA A 44 -25.31 21.81 25.80
C ALA A 44 -23.77 21.69 25.88
N GLY A 45 -23.20 20.61 25.35
CA GLY A 45 -21.74 20.44 25.26
C GLY A 45 -21.08 21.49 24.37
N GLY A 46 -21.75 21.89 23.26
CA GLY A 46 -21.27 22.93 22.36
C GLY A 46 -21.17 24.30 23.05
N VAL A 47 -22.19 24.69 23.82
CA VAL A 47 -22.19 25.92 24.58
C VAL A 47 -21.07 25.91 25.63
N TYR A 48 -20.90 24.78 26.33
CA TYR A 48 -19.80 24.60 27.29
C TYR A 48 -18.43 24.75 26.64
N CYS A 49 -18.20 24.04 25.53
CA CYS A 49 -16.90 24.03 24.84
C CYS A 49 -16.58 25.37 24.17
N LEU A 50 -17.58 26.13 23.68
CA LEU A 50 -17.38 27.48 23.15
C LEU A 50 -16.90 28.42 24.23
N ASN A 51 -17.42 28.32 25.48
CA ASN A 51 -16.98 29.14 26.62
C ASN A 51 -15.52 28.86 27.00
N TYR A 52 -14.98 27.70 26.68
CA TYR A 52 -13.59 27.29 26.98
C TYR A 52 -12.70 27.22 25.73
N GLU A 53 -13.15 27.78 24.59
CA GLU A 53 -12.42 27.81 23.31
C GLU A 53 -12.07 26.41 22.74
N TYR A 54 -12.81 25.36 23.10
CA TYR A 54 -12.63 24.00 22.55
C TYR A 54 -13.34 23.82 21.22
N TYR A 55 -12.88 24.49 20.17
CA TYR A 55 -13.52 24.48 18.83
C TYR A 55 -13.56 23.10 18.17
N ILE A 56 -12.71 22.16 18.60
CA ILE A 56 -12.67 20.77 18.08
C ILE A 56 -14.02 20.04 18.28
N TYR A 57 -14.84 20.49 19.24
CA TYR A 57 -16.17 19.96 19.49
C TYR A 57 -17.09 20.07 18.25
N ALA A 58 -16.91 21.09 17.43
CA ALA A 58 -17.68 21.28 16.19
C ALA A 58 -17.43 20.18 15.15
N LEU A 59 -16.34 19.41 15.27
CA LEU A 59 -16.04 18.29 14.38
C LEU A 59 -16.83 17.02 14.72
N ILE A 60 -17.41 16.90 15.92
CA ILE A 60 -18.14 15.70 16.36
C ILE A 60 -19.24 15.28 15.36
N PRO A 61 -20.13 16.16 14.86
CA PRO A 61 -21.14 15.77 13.88
C PRO A 61 -20.54 15.25 12.58
N VAL A 62 -19.44 15.86 12.13
CA VAL A 62 -18.73 15.45 10.91
C VAL A 62 -18.15 14.04 11.08
N VAL A 63 -17.53 13.77 12.22
CA VAL A 63 -16.98 12.45 12.56
C VAL A 63 -18.10 11.40 12.66
N LEU A 64 -19.19 11.71 13.38
CA LEU A 64 -20.35 10.81 13.50
C LEU A 64 -21.00 10.52 12.13
N PHE A 65 -21.16 11.56 11.30
CA PHE A 65 -21.66 11.37 9.94
C PHE A 65 -20.71 10.49 9.12
N GLY A 66 -19.40 10.71 9.22
CA GLY A 66 -18.38 9.89 8.59
C GLY A 66 -18.46 8.41 9.02
N ILE A 67 -18.61 8.14 10.32
CA ILE A 67 -18.78 6.79 10.86
C ILE A 67 -20.05 6.13 10.30
N LEU A 68 -21.19 6.82 10.36
CA LEU A 68 -22.46 6.32 9.84
C LEU A 68 -22.40 6.07 8.32
N PHE A 69 -21.72 6.96 7.59
CA PHE A 69 -21.49 6.80 6.16
C PHE A 69 -20.65 5.54 5.86
N VAL A 70 -19.57 5.32 6.58
CA VAL A 70 -18.71 4.13 6.44
C VAL A 70 -19.51 2.86 6.74
N ILE A 71 -20.29 2.84 7.81
CA ILE A 71 -21.15 1.68 8.18
C ILE A 71 -22.16 1.39 7.07
N LYS A 72 -22.85 2.41 6.56
CA LYS A 72 -23.88 2.27 5.51
C LYS A 72 -23.28 1.87 4.16
N GLN A 73 -22.11 2.41 3.82
CA GLN A 73 -21.43 2.21 2.54
C GLN A 73 -20.23 1.27 2.65
N PHE A 74 -20.18 0.40 3.65
CA PHE A 74 -19.04 -0.45 3.98
C PHE A 74 -18.37 -1.08 2.76
N LYS A 75 -19.14 -1.67 1.83
CA LYS A 75 -18.61 -2.31 0.62
C LYS A 75 -17.91 -1.36 -0.34
N ASN A 76 -18.29 -0.07 -0.36
CA ASN A 76 -17.71 0.94 -1.24
C ASN A 76 -16.68 1.82 -0.53
N THR A 77 -16.51 1.68 0.78
CA THR A 77 -15.67 2.58 1.60
C THR A 77 -14.21 2.59 1.13
N PHE A 78 -13.72 1.46 0.60
CA PHE A 78 -12.38 1.42 0.01
C PHE A 78 -12.17 2.46 -1.11
N LEU A 79 -13.19 2.75 -1.92
CA LEU A 79 -13.08 3.76 -2.96
C LEU A 79 -12.96 5.19 -2.39
N PHE A 80 -13.61 5.46 -1.24
CA PHE A 80 -13.44 6.72 -0.52
C PHE A 80 -12.07 6.82 0.12
N ILE A 81 -11.56 5.71 0.70
CA ILE A 81 -10.19 5.65 1.20
C ILE A 81 -9.22 5.99 0.08
N ALA A 82 -9.38 5.37 -1.10
CA ALA A 82 -8.54 5.64 -2.26
C ALA A 82 -8.57 7.12 -2.70
N LEU A 83 -9.73 7.77 -2.62
CA LEU A 83 -9.87 9.20 -2.93
C LEU A 83 -9.23 10.09 -1.86
N LEU A 84 -9.37 9.76 -0.59
CA LEU A 84 -8.93 10.61 0.51
C LEU A 84 -7.44 10.45 0.83
N THR A 85 -6.87 9.27 0.58
CA THR A 85 -5.50 8.95 0.98
C THR A 85 -4.44 9.93 0.46
N PRO A 86 -4.34 10.28 -0.84
CA PRO A 86 -3.33 11.24 -1.28
C PRO A 86 -3.47 12.61 -0.62
N LEU A 87 -4.70 13.03 -0.28
CA LEU A 87 -5.02 14.31 0.35
C LEU A 87 -4.89 14.30 1.88
N ALA A 88 -4.71 13.14 2.50
CA ALA A 88 -4.56 13.04 3.95
C ALA A 88 -3.28 13.75 4.41
N VAL A 89 -3.33 14.34 5.59
CA VAL A 89 -2.21 15.07 6.20
C VAL A 89 -1.75 14.33 7.45
N ASN A 90 -0.45 14.16 7.60
CA ASN A 90 0.14 13.56 8.79
C ASN A 90 0.08 14.56 9.95
N MET A 91 -0.63 14.20 11.00
CA MET A 91 -0.69 14.95 12.25
C MET A 91 0.01 14.16 13.35
N SER A 92 0.98 14.79 14.00
CA SER A 92 1.67 14.21 15.16
C SER A 92 1.03 14.71 16.45
N PHE A 93 0.51 13.78 17.24
CA PHE A 93 0.00 14.03 18.58
C PHE A 93 0.95 13.39 19.59
N LYS A 94 1.82 14.17 20.20
CA LYS A 94 2.88 13.68 21.11
C LYS A 94 3.74 12.61 20.43
N GLU A 95 3.54 11.34 20.80
CA GLU A 95 4.32 10.19 20.31
C GLU A 95 3.62 9.40 19.17
N VAL A 96 2.43 9.83 18.74
CA VAL A 96 1.65 9.13 17.71
C VAL A 96 1.45 10.03 16.49
N ALA A 97 1.91 9.58 15.33
CA ALA A 97 1.62 10.22 14.05
C ALA A 97 0.50 9.46 13.35
N ILE A 98 -0.55 10.16 12.91
CA ILE A 98 -1.70 9.58 12.21
C ILE A 98 -2.03 10.41 10.97
N SER A 99 -2.26 9.75 9.84
CA SER A 99 -2.73 10.39 8.60
C SER A 99 -4.25 10.60 8.64
N ILE A 100 -4.67 11.86 8.74
CA ILE A 100 -6.09 12.23 8.78
C ILE A 100 -6.55 12.71 7.39
N PRO A 101 -7.69 12.20 6.85
CA PRO A 101 -8.68 11.32 7.49
C PRO A 101 -8.51 9.83 7.20
N SER A 102 -7.50 9.40 6.42
CA SER A 102 -7.39 8.04 5.87
C SER A 102 -7.22 6.94 6.91
N GLU A 103 -6.28 7.06 7.86
CA GLU A 103 -6.02 5.99 8.84
C GLU A 103 -7.17 5.74 9.82
N PRO A 104 -7.84 6.76 10.39
CA PRO A 104 -9.03 6.53 11.21
C PRO A 104 -10.14 5.75 10.47
N ILE A 105 -10.33 6.03 9.16
CA ILE A 105 -11.30 5.30 8.33
C ILE A 105 -10.82 3.87 8.09
N LEU A 106 -9.54 3.65 7.83
CA LEU A 106 -8.95 2.32 7.67
C LEU A 106 -9.13 1.46 8.93
N ILE A 107 -8.87 2.03 10.09
CA ILE A 107 -9.07 1.35 11.38
C ILE A 107 -10.56 0.98 11.57
N LEU A 108 -11.47 1.91 11.30
CA LEU A 108 -12.91 1.64 11.39
C LEU A 108 -13.33 0.52 10.43
N VAL A 109 -12.87 0.55 9.18
CA VAL A 109 -13.16 -0.50 8.18
C VAL A 109 -12.58 -1.84 8.59
N PHE A 110 -11.39 -1.84 9.18
CA PHE A 110 -10.79 -3.06 9.74
C PHE A 110 -11.65 -3.68 10.84
N LEU A 111 -12.12 -2.86 11.80
CA LEU A 111 -13.00 -3.33 12.88
C LEU A 111 -14.34 -3.84 12.34
N LEU A 112 -14.95 -3.13 11.38
CA LEU A 112 -16.18 -3.57 10.73
C LEU A 112 -16.01 -4.85 9.93
N PHE A 113 -14.86 -5.04 9.27
CA PHE A 113 -14.53 -6.28 8.57
C PHE A 113 -14.44 -7.45 9.53
N LEU A 114 -13.75 -7.29 10.67
CA LEU A 114 -13.69 -8.31 11.71
C LEU A 114 -15.09 -8.64 12.23
N TRP A 115 -15.89 -7.61 12.52
CA TRP A 115 -17.28 -7.79 12.94
C TRP A 115 -18.08 -8.59 11.91
N GLU A 116 -18.06 -8.18 10.64
CA GLU A 116 -18.79 -8.88 9.57
C GLU A 116 -18.29 -10.32 9.39
N ARG A 117 -17.00 -10.55 9.52
CA ARG A 117 -16.40 -11.88 9.40
C ARG A 117 -16.82 -12.82 10.52
N PHE A 118 -16.79 -12.34 11.77
CA PHE A 118 -17.12 -13.17 12.95
C PHE A 118 -18.62 -13.42 13.10
N PHE A 119 -19.45 -12.43 12.81
CA PHE A 119 -20.89 -12.52 13.08
C PHE A 119 -21.73 -12.90 11.87
N THR A 120 -21.32 -12.63 10.64
CA THR A 120 -22.14 -12.88 9.44
C THR A 120 -21.61 -13.97 8.52
N GLY A 121 -20.34 -14.32 8.62
CA GLY A 121 -19.71 -15.37 7.81
C GLY A 121 -19.70 -15.12 6.29
N ARG A 122 -19.97 -13.90 5.82
CA ARG A 122 -20.28 -13.57 4.41
C ARG A 122 -19.13 -13.62 3.43
N TYR A 123 -17.89 -13.89 3.86
CA TYR A 123 -16.75 -13.90 2.95
C TYR A 123 -16.49 -15.29 2.36
N GLU A 124 -16.34 -15.33 1.02
CA GLU A 124 -16.04 -16.57 0.29
C GLU A 124 -14.67 -17.13 0.72
N GLY A 125 -14.61 -18.36 1.21
CA GLY A 125 -13.35 -19.03 1.58
C GLY A 125 -12.30 -19.05 0.46
N LYS A 126 -12.74 -18.95 -0.80
CA LYS A 126 -11.89 -18.88 -1.99
C LYS A 126 -10.95 -17.66 -2.03
N VAL A 127 -11.32 -16.55 -1.38
CA VAL A 127 -10.45 -15.37 -1.29
C VAL A 127 -9.25 -15.67 -0.39
N PHE A 128 -9.47 -16.34 0.74
CA PHE A 128 -8.39 -16.68 1.67
C PHE A 128 -7.48 -17.82 1.16
N SER A 129 -8.00 -18.73 0.33
CA SER A 129 -7.21 -19.81 -0.29
C SER A 129 -6.49 -19.39 -1.58
N HIS A 130 -6.64 -18.14 -2.03
CA HIS A 130 -5.91 -17.62 -3.18
C HIS A 130 -4.40 -17.54 -2.88
N PRO A 131 -3.48 -17.91 -3.83
CA PRO A 131 -2.04 -17.97 -3.54
C PRO A 131 -1.45 -16.69 -2.95
N ILE A 132 -1.87 -15.50 -3.42
CA ILE A 132 -1.44 -14.23 -2.86
C ILE A 132 -1.91 -14.10 -1.40
N SER A 133 -3.18 -14.44 -1.12
CA SER A 133 -3.72 -14.41 0.25
C SER A 133 -2.99 -15.35 1.18
N VAL A 134 -2.64 -16.55 0.71
CA VAL A 134 -1.86 -17.52 1.49
C VAL A 134 -0.47 -16.98 1.80
N ALA A 135 0.22 -16.37 0.82
CA ALA A 135 1.52 -15.75 1.05
C ALA A 135 1.44 -14.61 2.09
N VAL A 136 0.41 -13.75 2.00
CA VAL A 136 0.16 -12.68 2.97
C VAL A 136 -0.11 -13.24 4.37
N ILE A 137 -0.95 -14.29 4.48
CA ILE A 137 -1.25 -14.94 5.78
C ILE A 137 0.03 -15.53 6.38
N ILE A 138 0.85 -16.22 5.59
CA ILE A 138 2.12 -16.80 6.07
C ILE A 138 3.04 -15.70 6.59
N ASN A 139 3.16 -14.58 5.87
CA ASN A 139 3.95 -13.43 6.33
C ASN A 139 3.41 -12.85 7.64
N LEU A 140 2.09 -12.62 7.76
CA LEU A 140 1.48 -12.11 8.99
C LEU A 140 1.62 -13.08 10.19
N VAL A 141 1.51 -14.39 9.94
CA VAL A 141 1.73 -15.42 10.99
C VAL A 141 3.19 -15.39 11.44
N TRP A 142 4.15 -15.27 10.53
CA TRP A 142 5.56 -15.15 10.91
C TRP A 142 5.83 -13.85 11.68
N THR A 143 5.27 -12.72 11.24
CA THR A 143 5.35 -11.46 11.99
C THR A 143 4.76 -11.59 13.39
N LEU A 144 3.63 -12.29 13.56
CA LEU A 144 3.04 -12.57 14.87
C LEU A 144 3.99 -13.41 15.76
N ILE A 145 4.61 -14.45 15.20
CA ILE A 145 5.56 -15.29 15.93
C ILE A 145 6.75 -14.44 16.41
N THR A 146 7.29 -13.60 15.55
CA THR A 146 8.44 -12.73 15.89
C THR A 146 8.08 -11.60 16.86
N CYS A 147 6.81 -11.22 17.03
CA CYS A 147 6.38 -10.33 18.11
C CYS A 147 6.67 -10.91 19.50
N PHE A 148 6.54 -12.24 19.68
CA PHE A 148 6.80 -12.89 20.98
C PHE A 148 8.29 -13.04 21.30
N THR A 149 9.16 -12.96 20.30
CA THR A 149 10.63 -13.02 20.47
C THR A 149 11.28 -11.64 20.40
N SER A 150 10.48 -10.59 20.31
CA SER A 150 10.94 -9.20 20.20
C SER A 150 11.58 -8.68 21.49
N GLU A 151 12.52 -7.76 21.38
CA GLU A 151 13.08 -7.02 22.52
C GLU A 151 12.04 -6.13 23.20
N ASP A 152 11.10 -5.53 22.43
CA ASP A 152 9.91 -4.87 22.96
C ASP A 152 8.66 -5.41 22.26
N MET A 153 7.92 -6.25 23.00
CA MET A 153 6.68 -6.84 22.50
C MET A 153 5.61 -5.80 22.16
N LEU A 154 5.53 -4.70 22.95
CA LEU A 154 4.49 -3.69 22.74
C LEU A 154 4.69 -2.97 21.42
N VAL A 155 5.91 -2.60 21.09
CA VAL A 155 6.28 -1.99 19.80
C VAL A 155 5.94 -2.95 18.66
N SER A 156 6.32 -4.22 18.78
CA SER A 156 6.09 -5.23 17.75
C SER A 156 4.61 -5.55 17.53
N PHE A 157 3.81 -5.61 18.59
CA PHE A 157 2.35 -5.77 18.44
C PHE A 157 1.68 -4.54 17.84
N LYS A 158 2.12 -3.31 18.17
CA LYS A 158 1.66 -2.09 17.49
C LYS A 158 1.97 -2.13 15.99
N TYR A 159 3.17 -2.59 15.62
CA TYR A 159 3.57 -2.78 14.24
C TYR A 159 2.68 -3.80 13.51
N LEU A 160 2.45 -4.97 14.10
CA LEU A 160 1.55 -5.98 13.52
C LEU A 160 0.13 -5.44 13.34
N LEU A 161 -0.37 -4.70 14.33
CA LEU A 161 -1.70 -4.09 14.25
C LEU A 161 -1.77 -3.07 13.10
N SER A 162 -0.71 -2.26 12.91
CA SER A 162 -0.65 -1.31 11.79
C SER A 162 -0.68 -2.03 10.43
N GLN A 163 0.05 -3.13 10.28
CA GLN A 163 -0.02 -3.94 9.07
C GLN A 163 -1.44 -4.49 8.81
N LEU A 164 -2.12 -4.96 9.85
CA LEU A 164 -3.47 -5.51 9.73
C LEU A 164 -4.49 -4.47 9.25
N TRP A 165 -4.45 -3.23 9.77
CA TRP A 165 -5.40 -2.21 9.32
C TRP A 165 -5.10 -1.64 7.93
N PHE A 166 -3.89 -1.85 7.36
CA PHE A 166 -3.62 -1.58 5.95
C PHE A 166 -4.01 -2.77 5.07
N ILE A 167 -3.57 -3.98 5.40
CA ILE A 167 -3.75 -5.16 4.55
C ILE A 167 -5.23 -5.55 4.44
N ILE A 168 -5.96 -5.62 5.55
CA ILE A 168 -7.33 -6.12 5.53
C ILE A 168 -8.26 -5.20 4.73
N PRO A 169 -8.35 -3.89 4.99
CA PRO A 169 -9.19 -2.99 4.21
C PRO A 169 -8.75 -2.79 2.77
N CYS A 170 -7.44 -2.85 2.49
CA CYS A 170 -6.89 -2.49 1.19
C CYS A 170 -6.62 -3.69 0.27
N PHE A 171 -6.61 -4.92 0.80
CA PHE A 171 -6.41 -6.13 0.01
C PHE A 171 -7.63 -7.07 0.06
N TYR A 172 -8.04 -7.56 1.23
CA TYR A 172 -9.10 -8.56 1.32
C TYR A 172 -10.47 -8.01 0.95
N LEU A 173 -10.84 -6.83 1.42
CA LEU A 173 -12.11 -6.19 1.08
C LEU A 173 -12.18 -5.83 -0.41
N PRO A 174 -11.15 -5.21 -1.03
CA PRO A 174 -11.18 -4.89 -2.45
C PRO A 174 -11.22 -6.10 -3.38
N ILE A 175 -10.66 -7.26 -3.04
CA ILE A 175 -10.79 -8.47 -3.87
C ILE A 175 -12.28 -8.76 -4.13
N VAL A 176 -13.11 -8.71 -3.11
CA VAL A 176 -14.55 -8.94 -3.24
C VAL A 176 -15.25 -7.81 -4.00
N LEU A 177 -14.85 -6.56 -3.76
CA LEU A 177 -15.37 -5.38 -4.45
C LEU A 177 -15.07 -5.43 -5.95
N PHE A 178 -13.88 -5.85 -6.33
CA PHE A 178 -13.38 -5.90 -7.70
C PHE A 178 -13.92 -7.06 -8.54
N LYS A 179 -14.78 -7.90 -7.97
CA LYS A 179 -15.66 -8.79 -8.75
C LYS A 179 -16.49 -7.99 -9.78
N ASN A 180 -16.80 -6.74 -9.46
CA ASN A 180 -17.29 -5.75 -10.41
C ASN A 180 -16.11 -4.91 -10.93
N THR A 181 -15.69 -5.17 -12.17
CA THR A 181 -14.53 -4.51 -12.80
C THR A 181 -14.65 -2.98 -12.87
N ARG A 182 -15.88 -2.42 -12.96
CA ARG A 182 -16.09 -0.97 -12.91
C ARG A 182 -15.58 -0.34 -11.60
N LYS A 183 -15.48 -1.13 -10.52
CA LYS A 183 -14.92 -0.65 -9.24
C LYS A 183 -13.40 -0.56 -9.28
N ILE A 184 -12.73 -1.34 -10.14
CA ILE A 184 -11.30 -1.19 -10.42
C ILE A 184 -11.05 0.14 -11.13
N ASP A 185 -11.87 0.47 -12.13
CA ASP A 185 -11.78 1.74 -12.85
C ASP A 185 -11.98 2.93 -11.88
N ALA A 186 -12.97 2.81 -10.99
CA ALA A 186 -13.23 3.83 -9.97
C ALA A 186 -12.06 3.97 -8.98
N PHE A 187 -11.46 2.85 -8.53
CA PHE A 187 -10.31 2.85 -7.64
C PHE A 187 -9.11 3.60 -8.25
N VAL A 188 -8.70 3.20 -9.46
CA VAL A 188 -7.57 3.83 -10.14
C VAL A 188 -7.89 5.29 -10.45
N GLY A 189 -9.12 5.60 -10.90
CA GLY A 189 -9.55 6.95 -11.21
C GLY A 189 -9.55 7.87 -9.98
N PHE A 190 -10.11 7.44 -8.85
CA PHE A 190 -10.21 8.25 -7.63
C PHE A 190 -8.85 8.50 -7.00
N TYR A 191 -8.01 7.46 -6.88
CA TYR A 191 -6.67 7.65 -6.33
C TYR A 191 -5.83 8.55 -7.22
N SER A 192 -5.87 8.36 -8.55
CA SER A 192 -5.11 9.19 -9.49
C SER A 192 -5.61 10.63 -9.50
N LEU A 193 -6.94 10.86 -9.41
CA LEU A 193 -7.51 12.21 -9.36
C LEU A 193 -7.01 12.99 -8.15
N SER A 194 -7.09 12.41 -6.96
CA SER A 194 -6.65 13.07 -5.73
C SER A 194 -5.12 13.24 -5.69
N LEU A 195 -4.35 12.27 -6.22
CA LEU A 195 -2.91 12.43 -6.38
C LEU A 195 -2.57 13.57 -7.36
N CYS A 196 -3.31 13.72 -8.46
CA CYS A 196 -3.14 14.84 -9.40
C CYS A 196 -3.43 16.19 -8.72
N ILE A 197 -4.42 16.27 -7.82
CA ILE A 197 -4.67 17.49 -7.04
C ILE A 197 -3.43 17.82 -6.19
N VAL A 198 -2.87 16.84 -5.49
CA VAL A 198 -1.64 17.03 -4.71
C VAL A 198 -0.47 17.46 -5.60
N ILE A 199 -0.32 16.87 -6.80
CA ILE A 199 0.72 17.26 -7.75
C ILE A 199 0.57 18.72 -8.17
N CYS A 200 -0.66 19.16 -8.47
CA CYS A 200 -0.92 20.55 -8.83
C CYS A 200 -0.55 21.50 -7.68
N ILE A 201 -0.92 21.18 -6.45
CA ILE A 201 -0.57 21.97 -5.25
C ILE A 201 0.95 21.99 -5.04
N ALA A 202 1.60 20.83 -5.09
CA ALA A 202 3.05 20.71 -4.95
C ALA A 202 3.80 21.48 -6.04
N THR A 203 3.33 21.42 -7.28
CA THR A 203 3.91 22.15 -8.40
C THR A 203 3.74 23.66 -8.25
N ALA A 204 2.55 24.12 -7.81
CA ALA A 204 2.31 25.54 -7.53
C ALA A 204 3.19 26.05 -6.37
N ASN A 205 3.33 25.25 -5.31
CA ASN A 205 4.22 25.55 -4.19
C ASN A 205 5.69 25.61 -4.65
N PHE A 206 6.11 24.70 -5.49
CA PHE A 206 7.47 24.69 -6.06
C PHE A 206 7.72 25.89 -6.96
N ALA A 207 6.73 26.27 -7.78
CA ALA A 207 6.80 27.46 -8.64
C ALA A 207 6.88 28.76 -7.84
N SER A 208 6.16 28.90 -6.72
CA SER A 208 6.20 30.09 -5.86
C SER A 208 7.59 30.32 -5.22
N HIS A 209 8.40 29.26 -5.13
CA HIS A 209 9.80 29.32 -4.67
C HIS A 209 10.80 29.34 -5.83
N GLY A 210 10.36 29.73 -7.04
CA GLY A 210 11.22 29.90 -8.22
C GLY A 210 11.84 28.59 -8.74
N PHE A 211 11.24 27.44 -8.46
CA PHE A 211 11.76 26.11 -8.80
C PHE A 211 13.17 25.86 -8.23
N ALA A 212 13.46 26.42 -7.04
CA ALA A 212 14.74 26.23 -6.38
C ALA A 212 14.93 24.76 -5.99
N PHE A 213 16.02 24.12 -6.45
CA PHE A 213 16.27 22.68 -6.24
C PHE A 213 16.18 22.25 -4.77
N ASN A 214 16.73 23.04 -3.85
CA ASN A 214 16.68 22.74 -2.41
C ASN A 214 15.23 22.67 -1.86
N PHE A 215 14.29 23.35 -2.51
CA PHE A 215 12.88 23.33 -2.12
C PHE A 215 12.11 22.16 -2.76
N ALA A 216 12.64 21.53 -3.81
CA ALA A 216 12.00 20.37 -4.46
C ALA A 216 11.70 19.24 -3.48
N HIS A 217 12.56 19.03 -2.48
CA HIS A 217 12.43 17.99 -1.47
C HIS A 217 11.26 18.20 -0.48
N TYR A 218 10.72 19.42 -0.39
CA TYR A 218 9.69 19.83 0.55
C TYR A 218 8.39 20.30 -0.13
N SER A 219 8.39 20.46 -1.44
CA SER A 219 7.28 21.06 -2.21
C SER A 219 5.94 20.32 -2.05
N MET A 220 5.95 18.99 -1.76
CA MET A 220 4.78 18.13 -1.61
C MET A 220 4.17 18.15 -0.21
N GLN A 221 4.79 18.84 0.74
CA GLN A 221 4.22 18.99 2.08
C GLN A 221 2.94 19.86 2.02
N PRO A 222 1.94 19.61 2.91
CA PRO A 222 1.96 18.66 4.03
C PRO A 222 1.48 17.24 3.69
N PHE A 223 1.21 16.92 2.41
CA PHE A 223 0.59 15.65 2.00
C PHE A 223 1.58 14.47 2.04
N TYR A 224 2.82 14.70 1.63
CA TYR A 224 3.90 13.73 1.67
C TYR A 224 5.08 14.31 2.44
N ASN A 225 5.64 13.52 3.34
CA ASN A 225 6.78 13.97 4.16
C ASN A 225 8.10 13.96 3.37
N ASP A 226 8.17 13.12 2.32
CA ASP A 226 9.38 12.84 1.56
C ASP A 226 9.07 12.80 0.05
N HIS A 227 9.92 13.45 -0.74
CA HIS A 227 9.84 13.48 -2.20
C HIS A 227 10.00 12.10 -2.83
N THR A 228 10.69 11.15 -2.16
CA THR A 228 10.87 9.78 -2.67
C THR A 228 9.59 8.97 -2.52
N ALA A 229 8.85 9.12 -1.41
CA ALA A 229 7.53 8.52 -1.22
C ALA A 229 6.50 9.07 -2.23
N TYR A 230 6.54 10.40 -2.46
CA TYR A 230 5.73 11.06 -3.47
C TYR A 230 6.03 10.52 -4.87
N GLY A 231 7.32 10.44 -5.26
CA GLY A 231 7.75 9.86 -6.53
C GLY A 231 7.35 8.40 -6.69
N ALA A 232 7.43 7.59 -5.62
CA ALA A 232 7.01 6.19 -5.61
C ALA A 232 5.51 6.02 -5.85
N ALA A 233 4.67 6.84 -5.20
CA ALA A 233 3.22 6.81 -5.39
C ALA A 233 2.83 7.16 -6.83
N ILE A 234 3.50 8.16 -7.43
CA ILE A 234 3.29 8.53 -8.83
C ILE A 234 3.73 7.41 -9.78
N ALA A 235 4.93 6.86 -9.60
CA ALA A 235 5.46 5.79 -10.43
C ALA A 235 4.55 4.55 -10.44
N LEU A 236 3.98 4.20 -9.29
CA LEU A 236 3.07 3.08 -9.11
C LEU A 236 1.78 3.26 -9.92
N LEU A 237 1.28 4.49 -10.07
CA LEU A 237 0.02 4.78 -10.77
C LEU A 237 0.18 5.06 -12.27
N ILE A 238 1.35 5.44 -12.75
CA ILE A 238 1.58 5.70 -14.19
C ILE A 238 1.16 4.50 -15.06
N PRO A 239 1.61 3.25 -14.83
CA PRO A 239 1.21 2.13 -15.67
C PRO A 239 -0.30 1.86 -15.67
N PRO A 240 -1.02 1.77 -14.53
CA PRO A 240 -2.47 1.60 -14.53
C PRO A 240 -3.22 2.70 -15.27
N VAL A 241 -2.80 3.97 -15.18
CA VAL A 241 -3.43 5.08 -15.91
C VAL A 241 -3.12 4.99 -17.41
N ALA A 242 -1.90 4.60 -17.78
CA ALA A 242 -1.52 4.38 -19.18
C ALA A 242 -2.35 3.27 -19.84
N TYR A 243 -2.77 2.24 -19.08
CA TYR A 243 -3.72 1.24 -19.58
C TYR A 243 -5.00 1.89 -20.11
N TYR A 244 -5.60 2.82 -19.36
CA TYR A 244 -6.84 3.49 -19.77
C TYR A 244 -6.64 4.40 -20.98
N LEU A 245 -5.46 4.97 -21.17
CA LEU A 245 -5.13 5.72 -22.38
C LEU A 245 -5.06 4.79 -23.61
N ILE A 246 -4.36 3.67 -23.47
CA ILE A 246 -4.10 2.73 -24.59
C ILE A 246 -5.39 2.01 -25.02
N TYR A 247 -6.16 1.53 -24.03
CA TYR A 247 -7.35 0.70 -24.26
C TYR A 247 -8.67 1.45 -24.11
N GLY A 248 -8.66 2.79 -23.91
CA GLY A 248 -9.86 3.58 -23.64
C GLY A 248 -10.90 3.51 -24.75
N LYS A 249 -10.48 3.44 -26.02
CA LYS A 249 -11.39 3.23 -27.17
C LYS A 249 -12.08 1.87 -27.10
N GLU A 250 -11.33 0.79 -26.81
CA GLU A 250 -11.88 -0.56 -26.66
C GLU A 250 -12.80 -0.68 -25.43
N LEU A 251 -12.56 0.15 -24.39
CA LEU A 251 -13.42 0.29 -23.20
C LEU A 251 -14.67 1.14 -23.43
N GLY A 252 -14.84 1.70 -24.64
CA GLY A 252 -15.98 2.54 -24.99
C GLY A 252 -15.91 3.95 -24.38
N PHE A 253 -14.72 4.49 -24.12
CA PHE A 253 -14.56 5.84 -23.60
C PHE A 253 -14.91 6.89 -24.66
N GLY A 254 -15.87 7.76 -24.36
CA GLY A 254 -16.15 8.95 -25.15
C GLY A 254 -15.01 9.99 -25.03
N LYS A 255 -15.05 11.01 -25.90
CA LYS A 255 -14.03 12.08 -25.97
C LYS A 255 -13.73 12.70 -24.59
N GLY A 256 -14.75 13.00 -23.77
CA GLY A 256 -14.56 13.61 -22.45
C GLY A 256 -13.75 12.72 -21.48
N LYS A 257 -14.06 11.41 -21.43
CA LYS A 257 -13.28 10.47 -20.59
C LYS A 257 -11.85 10.33 -21.08
N MET A 258 -11.64 10.32 -22.41
CA MET A 258 -10.30 10.23 -22.97
C MET A 258 -9.47 11.47 -22.64
N ILE A 259 -10.05 12.67 -22.77
CA ILE A 259 -9.39 13.92 -22.36
C ILE A 259 -9.03 13.87 -20.87
N PHE A 260 -9.96 13.41 -20.03
CA PHE A 260 -9.71 13.26 -18.59
C PHE A 260 -8.51 12.33 -18.30
N VAL A 261 -8.42 11.16 -18.93
CA VAL A 261 -7.30 10.22 -18.76
C VAL A 261 -5.98 10.83 -19.25
N ILE A 262 -6.00 11.54 -20.38
CA ILE A 262 -4.81 12.25 -20.89
C ILE A 262 -4.36 13.31 -19.88
N THR A 263 -5.27 14.11 -19.35
CA THR A 263 -4.97 15.13 -18.35
C THR A 263 -4.35 14.53 -17.08
N LEU A 264 -4.94 13.44 -16.56
CA LEU A 264 -4.36 12.73 -15.42
C LEU A 264 -2.93 12.27 -15.70
N LEU A 265 -2.70 11.65 -16.87
CA LEU A 265 -1.38 11.13 -17.22
C LEU A 265 -0.33 12.25 -17.39
N VAL A 266 -0.70 13.37 -18.03
CA VAL A 266 0.17 14.54 -18.17
C VAL A 266 0.55 15.10 -16.81
N ILE A 267 -0.40 15.26 -15.89
CA ILE A 267 -0.12 15.75 -14.53
C ILE A 267 0.77 14.76 -13.77
N LEU A 268 0.49 13.45 -13.86
CA LEU A 268 1.32 12.41 -13.23
C LEU A 268 2.77 12.45 -13.76
N ILE A 269 2.97 12.56 -15.07
CA ILE A 269 4.31 12.65 -15.67
C ILE A 269 5.01 13.94 -15.21
N THR A 270 4.32 15.06 -15.15
CA THR A 270 4.87 16.32 -14.63
C THR A 270 5.32 16.16 -13.18
N GLY A 271 4.46 15.65 -12.30
CA GLY A 271 4.83 15.39 -10.89
C GLY A 271 5.96 14.38 -10.75
N PHE A 272 5.99 13.35 -11.61
CA PHE A 272 7.05 12.35 -11.63
C PHE A 272 8.43 12.96 -11.94
N VAL A 273 8.50 13.82 -12.95
CA VAL A 273 9.75 14.54 -13.30
C VAL A 273 10.16 15.50 -12.17
N LEU A 274 9.20 16.29 -11.67
CA LEU A 274 9.45 17.28 -10.61
C LEU A 274 9.68 16.66 -9.23
N SER A 275 9.47 15.35 -9.06
CA SER A 275 9.77 14.65 -7.80
C SER A 275 11.27 14.49 -7.55
N TYR A 276 12.11 14.61 -8.56
CA TYR A 276 13.56 14.36 -8.50
C TYR A 276 13.93 13.02 -7.83
N SER A 277 13.01 12.05 -7.82
CA SER A 277 13.24 10.74 -7.21
C SER A 277 13.92 9.78 -8.20
N ARG A 278 15.24 9.62 -8.07
CA ARG A 278 16.03 8.70 -8.90
C ARG A 278 15.52 7.25 -8.83
N ALA A 279 15.17 6.81 -7.62
CA ALA A 279 14.61 5.47 -7.39
C ALA A 279 13.28 5.25 -8.15
N ALA A 280 12.43 6.28 -8.23
CA ALA A 280 11.19 6.21 -9.00
C ALA A 280 11.47 6.10 -10.51
N TRP A 281 12.46 6.82 -11.03
CA TRP A 281 12.83 6.75 -12.44
C TRP A 281 13.35 5.37 -12.85
N VAL A 282 14.27 4.81 -12.07
CA VAL A 282 14.77 3.44 -12.29
C VAL A 282 13.64 2.42 -12.20
N SER A 283 12.72 2.58 -11.25
CA SER A 283 11.60 1.67 -11.06
C SER A 283 10.62 1.66 -12.24
N LEU A 284 10.37 2.82 -12.86
CA LEU A 284 9.50 2.90 -14.04
C LEU A 284 10.16 2.27 -15.27
N CYS A 285 11.49 2.44 -15.43
CA CYS A 285 12.25 1.73 -16.47
C CYS A 285 12.16 0.20 -16.28
N ALA A 286 12.26 -0.30 -15.05
CA ALA A 286 12.10 -1.73 -14.77
C ALA A 286 10.69 -2.23 -15.11
N ALA A 287 9.64 -1.47 -14.79
CA ALA A 287 8.26 -1.80 -15.17
C ALA A 287 8.07 -1.85 -16.69
N PHE A 288 8.69 -0.93 -17.43
CA PHE A 288 8.71 -0.96 -18.89
C PHE A 288 9.46 -2.20 -19.41
N GLY A 289 10.60 -2.55 -18.79
CA GLY A 289 11.33 -3.79 -19.08
C GLY A 289 10.46 -5.03 -18.94
N VAL A 290 9.64 -5.13 -17.87
CA VAL A 290 8.67 -6.22 -17.69
C VAL A 290 7.66 -6.26 -18.84
N TRP A 291 7.15 -5.11 -19.28
CA TRP A 291 6.24 -5.05 -20.42
C TRP A 291 6.88 -5.59 -21.71
N VAL A 292 8.10 -5.18 -22.02
CA VAL A 292 8.87 -5.66 -23.18
C VAL A 292 9.05 -7.18 -23.11
N LEU A 293 9.51 -7.69 -21.96
CA LEU A 293 9.76 -9.12 -21.76
C LEU A 293 8.49 -9.97 -21.91
N VAL A 294 7.37 -9.49 -21.38
CA VAL A 294 6.08 -10.19 -21.49
C VAL A 294 5.55 -10.16 -22.92
N LYS A 295 5.66 -9.03 -23.63
CA LYS A 295 5.24 -8.91 -25.05
C LYS A 295 6.14 -9.68 -26.00
N SER A 296 7.42 -9.86 -25.66
CA SER A 296 8.36 -10.69 -26.43
C SER A 296 8.12 -12.21 -26.27
N ASN A 297 7.04 -12.61 -25.59
CA ASN A 297 6.67 -14.01 -25.34
C ASN A 297 7.76 -14.85 -24.65
N ILE A 298 8.65 -14.21 -23.90
CA ILE A 298 9.69 -14.88 -23.11
C ILE A 298 9.00 -15.73 -22.03
N LYS A 299 9.42 -16.99 -21.92
CA LYS A 299 8.86 -17.90 -20.91
C LYS A 299 9.16 -17.39 -19.49
N LEU A 300 8.16 -17.45 -18.61
CA LEU A 300 8.32 -17.03 -17.21
C LEU A 300 9.53 -17.70 -16.52
N LYS A 301 9.81 -18.96 -16.84
CA LYS A 301 11.01 -19.68 -16.36
C LYS A 301 12.30 -18.94 -16.72
N THR A 302 12.43 -18.43 -17.95
CA THR A 302 13.60 -17.65 -18.39
C THR A 302 13.73 -16.35 -17.58
N LEU A 303 12.62 -15.65 -17.28
CA LEU A 303 12.62 -14.47 -16.42
C LEU A 303 13.10 -14.79 -15.01
N ILE A 304 12.63 -15.90 -14.44
CA ILE A 304 13.07 -16.35 -13.10
C ILE A 304 14.57 -16.66 -13.13
N TYR A 305 15.07 -17.39 -14.15
CA TYR A 305 16.51 -17.66 -14.27
C TYR A 305 17.33 -16.39 -14.43
N CYS A 306 16.90 -15.44 -15.27
CA CYS A 306 17.59 -14.15 -15.41
C CYS A 306 17.60 -13.37 -14.09
N GLY A 307 16.47 -13.38 -13.33
CA GLY A 307 16.39 -12.78 -12.00
C GLY A 307 17.35 -13.42 -11.00
N LEU A 308 17.39 -14.75 -10.96
CA LEU A 308 18.32 -15.49 -10.10
C LEU A 308 19.79 -15.22 -10.47
N VAL A 309 20.12 -15.21 -11.76
CA VAL A 309 21.47 -14.85 -12.23
C VAL A 309 21.83 -13.44 -11.82
N MET A 310 20.91 -12.48 -11.97
CA MET A 310 21.11 -11.10 -11.52
C MET A 310 21.36 -11.03 -10.00
N CYS A 311 20.56 -11.73 -9.19
CA CYS A 311 20.76 -11.80 -7.74
C CYS A 311 22.14 -12.39 -7.38
N VAL A 312 22.56 -13.44 -8.08
CA VAL A 312 23.89 -14.05 -7.88
C VAL A 312 25.00 -13.06 -8.27
N VAL A 313 24.87 -12.37 -9.40
CA VAL A 313 25.84 -11.36 -9.83
C VAL A 313 25.96 -10.22 -8.81
N VAL A 314 24.83 -9.72 -8.30
CA VAL A 314 24.80 -8.69 -7.25
C VAL A 314 25.46 -9.22 -5.97
N ALA A 315 25.14 -10.42 -5.55
CA ALA A 315 25.72 -11.03 -4.36
C ALA A 315 27.25 -11.21 -4.47
N PHE A 316 27.75 -11.70 -5.61
CA PHE A 316 29.20 -11.82 -5.85
C PHE A 316 29.88 -10.47 -6.05
N SER A 317 29.17 -9.46 -6.56
CA SER A 317 29.70 -8.11 -6.73
C SER A 317 29.62 -7.27 -5.45
N TRP A 318 28.96 -7.77 -4.41
CA TRP A 318 28.64 -7.01 -3.19
C TRP A 318 29.89 -6.39 -2.55
N GLY A 319 30.96 -7.15 -2.40
CA GLY A 319 32.23 -6.65 -1.85
C GLY A 319 32.86 -5.53 -2.72
N ARG A 320 32.74 -5.62 -4.05
CA ARG A 320 33.22 -4.55 -4.96
C ARG A 320 32.32 -3.32 -4.92
N ILE A 321 31.04 -3.55 -4.81
CA ILE A 321 30.04 -2.49 -4.64
C ILE A 321 30.31 -1.76 -3.32
N MET A 322 30.47 -2.48 -2.20
CA MET A 322 30.78 -1.88 -0.90
C MET A 322 32.14 -1.20 -0.87
N GLY A 323 33.20 -1.76 -1.45
CA GLY A 323 34.51 -1.12 -1.53
C GLY A 323 34.57 0.14 -2.43
N ALA A 324 33.64 0.28 -3.38
CA ALA A 324 33.47 1.53 -4.13
C ALA A 324 32.80 2.63 -3.27
N PHE A 325 32.14 2.26 -2.18
CA PHE A 325 31.45 3.17 -1.25
C PHE A 325 32.37 3.75 -0.16
N GLU A 326 33.50 3.11 0.12
CA GLU A 326 34.46 3.55 1.16
C GLU A 326 35.27 4.81 0.79
N LYS A 327 35.17 5.29 -0.46
CA LYS A 327 35.86 6.51 -0.93
C LYS A 327 34.86 7.67 -0.96
N ASN A 328 34.80 8.41 0.14
CA ASN A 328 33.82 9.46 0.38
C ASN A 328 34.38 10.86 0.20
N ASP A 329 33.70 11.74 -0.60
CA ASP A 329 33.69 13.19 -0.46
C ASP A 329 32.49 13.83 -1.19
N GLN A 330 31.61 14.43 -0.42
CA GLN A 330 30.73 15.60 -0.54
C GLN A 330 29.67 15.79 -1.65
N ASP A 331 28.54 16.34 -1.17
CA ASP A 331 27.42 17.15 -1.73
C ASP A 331 26.80 16.85 -3.11
N SER A 332 25.46 16.77 -3.10
CA SER A 332 24.61 16.73 -4.30
C SER A 332 24.43 18.13 -4.92
N SER A 333 24.63 18.25 -6.22
CA SER A 333 24.47 19.50 -6.98
C SER A 333 23.06 19.63 -7.60
N GLY A 334 22.65 20.87 -7.88
CA GLY A 334 21.34 21.21 -8.44
C GLY A 334 21.16 21.00 -9.94
N ASN A 335 22.07 20.32 -10.64
CA ASN A 335 22.04 20.19 -12.09
C ASN A 335 21.45 18.84 -12.54
N MET A 336 20.44 18.86 -13.43
CA MET A 336 19.74 17.67 -13.92
C MET A 336 20.67 16.63 -14.58
N ALA A 337 21.72 17.10 -15.31
CA ALA A 337 22.71 16.24 -15.92
C ALA A 337 23.55 15.51 -14.87
N GLU A 338 23.88 16.17 -13.77
CA GLU A 338 24.58 15.60 -12.63
C GLU A 338 23.70 14.65 -11.81
N HIS A 339 22.39 14.89 -11.75
CA HIS A 339 21.45 13.91 -11.18
C HIS A 339 21.43 12.59 -11.97
N ILE A 340 21.50 12.63 -13.29
CA ILE A 340 21.60 11.43 -14.12
C ILE A 340 22.96 10.75 -13.91
N SER A 341 24.05 11.51 -13.81
CA SER A 341 25.37 10.97 -13.51
C SER A 341 25.50 10.44 -12.09
N SER A 342 24.77 11.02 -11.12
CA SER A 342 24.77 10.60 -9.72
C SER A 342 23.97 9.31 -9.46
N ILE A 343 23.16 8.84 -10.42
CA ILE A 343 22.59 7.48 -10.39
C ILE A 343 23.71 6.42 -10.39
N THR A 344 24.83 6.73 -11.05
CA THR A 344 26.02 5.87 -11.12
C THR A 344 27.09 6.24 -10.09
N ASN A 345 27.04 7.45 -9.52
CA ASN A 345 28.03 7.94 -8.56
C ASN A 345 27.54 7.73 -7.12
N ILE A 346 27.72 6.52 -6.64
CA ILE A 346 27.16 6.04 -5.39
C ILE A 346 27.98 6.54 -4.18
N SER A 347 29.23 6.95 -4.37
CA SER A 347 30.19 7.22 -3.29
C SER A 347 30.20 8.67 -2.77
N THR A 348 29.61 9.62 -3.49
CA THR A 348 29.68 11.06 -3.15
C THR A 348 28.37 11.67 -2.69
N ASP A 349 27.24 10.98 -2.86
CA ASP A 349 25.91 11.46 -2.46
C ASP A 349 25.61 11.06 -1.01
N ALA A 350 25.47 12.03 -0.11
CA ALA A 350 25.17 11.81 1.31
C ALA A 350 23.95 10.89 1.55
N SER A 351 22.93 11.00 0.69
CA SER A 351 21.74 10.14 0.76
C SER A 351 22.05 8.67 0.45
N ASN A 352 22.97 8.40 -0.48
CA ASN A 352 23.36 7.03 -0.78
C ASN A 352 24.26 6.46 0.32
N VAL A 353 25.18 7.25 0.85
CA VAL A 353 26.05 6.86 1.99
C VAL A 353 25.20 6.52 3.21
N GLU A 354 24.19 7.33 3.51
CA GLU A 354 23.29 7.05 4.64
C GLU A 354 22.51 5.74 4.44
N ARG A 355 22.02 5.46 3.23
CA ARG A 355 21.38 4.15 2.96
C ARG A 355 22.30 2.99 3.23
N LEU A 356 23.57 3.11 2.84
CA LEU A 356 24.57 2.06 3.08
C LEU A 356 24.88 1.88 4.56
N ASN A 357 24.99 2.97 5.31
CA ASN A 357 25.12 2.92 6.75
C ASN A 357 23.93 2.12 7.37
N ARG A 358 22.70 2.47 6.97
CA ARG A 358 21.48 1.78 7.42
C ARG A 358 21.45 0.31 7.03
N TRP A 359 21.89 -0.02 5.81
CA TRP A 359 21.97 -1.40 5.35
C TRP A 359 23.03 -2.21 6.10
N ALA A 360 24.19 -1.60 6.38
CA ALA A 360 25.23 -2.22 7.19
C ALA A 360 24.70 -2.54 8.60
N CYS A 361 24.02 -1.60 9.25
CA CYS A 361 23.36 -1.83 10.54
C CYS A 361 22.36 -3.00 10.46
N ALA A 362 21.49 -3.02 9.44
CA ALA A 362 20.51 -4.08 9.26
C ALA A 362 21.17 -5.48 9.11
N LEU A 363 22.27 -5.55 8.36
CA LEU A 363 23.03 -6.78 8.18
C LEU A 363 23.75 -7.22 9.45
N ASP A 364 24.27 -6.30 10.24
CA ASP A 364 24.93 -6.64 11.50
C ASP A 364 23.88 -7.10 12.55
N MET A 365 22.72 -6.45 12.64
CA MET A 365 21.58 -6.92 13.45
C MET A 365 21.13 -8.33 13.04
N PHE A 366 21.05 -8.60 11.71
CA PHE A 366 20.72 -9.94 11.20
C PHE A 366 21.76 -11.00 11.61
N LYS A 367 23.05 -10.68 11.56
CA LYS A 367 24.11 -11.63 11.97
C LYS A 367 23.98 -12.05 13.43
N GLU A 368 23.52 -11.15 14.30
CA GLU A 368 23.30 -11.48 15.72
C GLU A 368 22.06 -12.33 15.93
N ARG A 369 20.98 -12.09 15.17
CA ARG A 369 19.70 -12.79 15.32
C ARG A 369 19.15 -13.30 13.98
N PRO A 370 19.77 -14.31 13.37
CA PRO A 370 19.48 -14.68 11.97
C PRO A 370 18.11 -15.36 11.76
N VAL A 371 17.50 -15.94 12.80
CA VAL A 371 16.24 -16.69 12.66
C VAL A 371 15.02 -15.81 12.94
N PHE A 372 14.96 -15.17 14.09
CA PHE A 372 13.79 -14.40 14.54
C PHE A 372 13.96 -12.89 14.41
N GLY A 373 15.19 -12.40 14.20
CA GLY A 373 15.47 -10.97 14.20
C GLY A 373 15.34 -10.33 15.58
N CYS A 374 15.33 -9.01 15.64
CA CYS A 374 15.20 -8.23 16.88
C CYS A 374 13.75 -7.91 17.27
N GLY A 375 12.80 -8.21 16.41
CA GLY A 375 11.37 -7.91 16.57
C GLY A 375 10.85 -6.91 15.54
N PRO A 376 9.60 -7.10 15.05
CA PRO A 376 8.97 -6.18 14.10
C PRO A 376 8.89 -4.75 14.65
N GLY A 377 9.30 -3.75 13.86
CA GLY A 377 9.31 -2.34 14.25
C GLY A 377 10.48 -1.93 15.15
N MET A 378 11.39 -2.86 15.50
CA MET A 378 12.49 -2.60 16.43
C MET A 378 13.71 -1.94 15.79
N TYR A 379 13.85 -2.03 14.48
CA TYR A 379 15.02 -1.45 13.79
C TYR A 379 15.26 0.02 14.17
N THR A 380 14.21 0.84 14.14
CA THR A 380 14.27 2.28 14.42
C THR A 380 14.79 2.63 15.82
N PHE A 381 14.66 1.71 16.76
CA PHE A 381 15.10 1.90 18.15
C PHE A 381 16.49 1.34 18.42
N LEU A 382 16.96 0.39 17.60
CA LEU A 382 18.18 -0.38 17.88
C LEU A 382 19.35 -0.03 16.96
N TYR A 383 19.10 0.46 15.73
CA TYR A 383 20.14 0.64 14.72
C TYR A 383 21.31 1.54 15.16
N GLY A 384 21.04 2.50 16.05
CA GLY A 384 22.06 3.44 16.54
C GLY A 384 23.28 2.74 17.15
N ALA A 385 23.06 1.63 17.87
CA ALA A 385 24.15 0.81 18.45
C ALA A 385 25.02 0.09 17.39
N TYR A 386 24.52 -0.07 16.17
CA TYR A 386 25.21 -0.78 15.09
C TYR A 386 25.88 0.16 14.08
N GLN A 387 25.75 1.50 14.25
CA GLN A 387 26.41 2.46 13.39
C GLN A 387 27.92 2.45 13.60
N LYS A 388 28.65 2.43 12.50
CA LYS A 388 30.12 2.48 12.53
C LYS A 388 30.58 3.89 12.16
N SER A 389 31.52 4.44 12.91
CA SER A 389 32.00 5.83 12.73
C SER A 389 32.46 6.16 11.30
N TYR A 390 33.01 5.17 10.59
CA TYR A 390 33.45 5.34 9.21
C TYR A 390 32.34 5.31 8.16
N ASN A 391 31.11 4.93 8.54
CA ASN A 391 29.92 4.91 7.67
C ASN A 391 28.99 6.11 7.91
N LEU A 392 29.31 6.95 8.90
CA LEU A 392 28.47 8.11 9.20
C LEU A 392 28.59 9.16 8.08
N SER A 393 27.46 9.72 7.71
CA SER A 393 27.33 10.84 6.78
C SER A 393 26.86 12.10 7.53
N ILE A 394 26.89 13.26 6.87
CA ILE A 394 26.40 14.53 7.44
C ILE A 394 24.92 14.53 7.80
N ILE A 395 24.15 13.57 7.26
CA ILE A 395 22.71 13.39 7.51
C ILE A 395 22.42 12.18 8.40
N SER A 396 23.46 11.50 8.90
CA SER A 396 23.27 10.39 9.84
C SER A 396 22.73 10.91 11.17
N THR A 397 21.73 10.21 11.69
CA THR A 397 21.11 10.55 12.97
C THR A 397 21.64 9.63 14.05
N ASP A 398 21.82 10.17 15.27
CA ASP A 398 22.22 9.40 16.43
C ASP A 398 21.07 8.53 16.99
N SER A 399 21.40 7.68 17.94
CA SER A 399 20.43 6.83 18.65
C SER A 399 19.37 7.70 19.35
N GLY A 400 18.13 7.58 18.90
CA GLY A 400 16.99 8.35 19.42
C GLY A 400 16.18 9.03 18.33
N ASP A 401 16.80 9.36 17.20
CA ASP A 401 16.07 9.77 16.02
C ASP A 401 15.60 8.54 15.25
N LEU A 402 14.28 8.42 15.10
CA LEU A 402 13.61 7.27 14.48
C LEU A 402 13.96 7.13 12.99
N GLY A 403 15.06 6.45 12.68
CA GLY A 403 15.50 6.18 11.31
C GLY A 403 14.97 4.84 10.78
N SER A 404 14.82 4.71 9.45
CA SER A 404 14.40 3.48 8.80
C SER A 404 15.55 2.75 8.13
N THR A 405 15.36 1.47 7.75
CA THR A 405 16.33 0.69 6.97
C THR A 405 16.50 1.21 5.55
N HIS A 406 15.61 2.06 5.07
CA HIS A 406 15.50 2.42 3.65
C HIS A 406 15.44 1.21 2.71
N SER A 407 14.85 0.10 3.15
CA SER A 407 14.65 -1.09 2.31
C SER A 407 13.52 -1.98 2.83
N GLU A 408 12.54 -2.27 1.97
CA GLU A 408 11.45 -3.23 2.25
C GLU A 408 11.95 -4.68 2.39
N TYR A 409 13.19 -4.96 2.02
CA TYR A 409 13.79 -6.28 2.09
C TYR A 409 14.73 -6.44 3.30
N LEU A 410 15.57 -5.45 3.57
CA LEU A 410 16.50 -5.52 4.69
C LEU A 410 15.83 -5.31 6.04
N ARG A 411 14.70 -4.61 6.05
CA ARG A 411 13.93 -4.45 7.27
C ARG A 411 13.44 -5.78 7.83
N PRO A 412 12.64 -6.60 7.11
CA PRO A 412 12.22 -7.89 7.63
C PRO A 412 13.41 -8.84 7.88
N LEU A 413 14.55 -8.65 7.20
CA LEU A 413 15.76 -9.40 7.47
C LEU A 413 16.31 -9.13 8.87
N SER A 414 16.44 -7.87 9.26
CA SER A 414 16.94 -7.45 10.57
C SER A 414 15.92 -7.65 11.69
N GLU A 415 14.65 -7.38 11.42
CA GLU A 415 13.57 -7.40 12.42
C GLU A 415 12.97 -8.80 12.65
N GLN A 416 12.93 -9.66 11.62
CA GLN A 416 12.21 -10.94 11.61
C GLN A 416 13.09 -12.10 11.11
N GLY A 417 14.37 -11.84 10.89
CA GLY A 417 15.34 -12.82 10.42
C GLY A 417 15.17 -13.26 8.96
N LEU A 418 15.88 -14.32 8.57
CA LEU A 418 15.85 -14.85 7.22
C LEU A 418 14.43 -15.26 6.78
N ILE A 419 13.66 -15.87 7.67
CA ILE A 419 12.29 -16.30 7.35
C ILE A 419 11.39 -15.08 7.11
N GLY A 420 11.58 -13.97 7.85
CA GLY A 420 10.89 -12.71 7.61
C GLY A 420 11.19 -12.15 6.23
N LEU A 421 12.44 -12.11 5.81
CA LEU A 421 12.82 -11.73 4.45
C LEU A 421 12.15 -12.63 3.40
N LEU A 422 12.20 -13.95 3.59
CA LEU A 422 11.64 -14.90 2.63
C LEU A 422 10.13 -14.79 2.52
N THR A 423 9.41 -14.68 3.63
CA THR A 423 7.94 -14.57 3.63
C THR A 423 7.47 -13.23 3.05
N ASN A 424 8.15 -12.13 3.38
CA ASN A 424 7.85 -10.81 2.80
C ASN A 424 8.11 -10.79 1.29
N THR A 425 9.28 -11.27 0.86
CA THR A 425 9.62 -11.35 -0.57
C THR A 425 8.70 -12.30 -1.33
N ALA A 426 8.23 -13.39 -0.70
CA ALA A 426 7.27 -14.30 -1.28
C ALA A 426 5.96 -13.61 -1.66
N VAL A 427 5.47 -12.64 -0.86
CA VAL A 427 4.28 -11.85 -1.22
C VAL A 427 4.49 -11.14 -2.55
N PHE A 428 5.63 -10.49 -2.75
CA PHE A 428 5.94 -9.76 -3.99
C PHE A 428 6.09 -10.71 -5.19
N VAL A 429 6.86 -11.78 -5.02
CA VAL A 429 7.11 -12.78 -6.08
C VAL A 429 5.83 -13.49 -6.48
N VAL A 430 5.03 -13.95 -5.52
CA VAL A 430 3.75 -14.63 -5.80
C VAL A 430 2.80 -13.67 -6.51
N THR A 431 2.71 -12.41 -6.08
CA THR A 431 1.86 -11.40 -6.74
C THR A 431 2.31 -11.17 -8.18
N PHE A 432 3.60 -11.03 -8.43
CA PHE A 432 4.15 -10.87 -9.78
C PHE A 432 3.84 -12.08 -10.67
N VAL A 433 4.09 -13.30 -10.18
CA VAL A 433 3.82 -14.54 -10.90
C VAL A 433 2.34 -14.69 -11.24
N ILE A 434 1.46 -14.40 -10.27
CA ILE A 434 0.00 -14.44 -10.47
C ILE A 434 -0.44 -13.36 -11.47
N GLY A 435 0.14 -12.15 -11.43
CA GLY A 435 -0.16 -11.11 -12.40
C GLY A 435 0.18 -11.51 -13.84
N ILE A 436 1.36 -12.08 -14.05
CA ILE A 436 1.74 -12.62 -15.37
C ILE A 436 0.86 -13.82 -15.76
N ARG A 437 0.49 -14.67 -14.81
CA ARG A 437 -0.44 -15.79 -15.04
C ARG A 437 -1.82 -15.28 -15.45
N ALA A 438 -2.35 -14.27 -14.75
CA ALA A 438 -3.63 -13.64 -15.05
C ALA A 438 -3.61 -13.04 -16.47
N TYR A 439 -2.55 -12.29 -16.82
CA TYR A 439 -2.36 -11.78 -18.18
C TYR A 439 -2.45 -12.88 -19.26
N ARG A 440 -1.82 -14.05 -19.02
CA ARG A 440 -1.73 -15.14 -20.01
C ARG A 440 -2.97 -16.04 -20.08
N ARG A 441 -3.80 -16.08 -19.02
CA ARG A 441 -4.92 -17.03 -18.89
C ARG A 441 -6.30 -16.41 -19.02
N THR A 442 -6.40 -15.08 -18.93
CA THR A 442 -7.68 -14.38 -19.06
C THR A 442 -8.01 -14.21 -20.55
N ALA A 443 -9.18 -14.70 -21.01
CA ALA A 443 -9.59 -14.60 -22.41
C ALA A 443 -9.93 -13.14 -22.78
N SER A 444 -10.49 -12.37 -21.87
CA SER A 444 -10.74 -10.95 -22.10
C SER A 444 -9.43 -10.19 -22.25
N LYS A 445 -9.10 -9.75 -23.47
CA LYS A 445 -7.92 -8.93 -23.79
C LYS A 445 -7.79 -7.70 -22.87
N LEU A 446 -8.92 -7.06 -22.55
CA LEU A 446 -8.95 -5.88 -21.68
C LEU A 446 -8.54 -6.24 -20.25
N LEU A 447 -9.15 -7.27 -19.64
CA LEU A 447 -8.81 -7.67 -18.27
C LEU A 447 -7.40 -8.26 -18.19
N ALA A 448 -6.94 -9.00 -19.21
CA ALA A 448 -5.57 -9.49 -19.30
C ALA A 448 -4.57 -8.32 -19.24
N ASN A 449 -4.75 -7.31 -20.11
CA ASN A 449 -3.88 -6.14 -20.10
C ASN A 449 -4.01 -5.32 -18.81
N LEU A 450 -5.19 -5.20 -18.20
CA LEU A 450 -5.35 -4.54 -16.90
C LEU A 450 -4.51 -5.24 -15.82
N ALA A 451 -4.51 -6.59 -15.77
CA ALA A 451 -3.65 -7.35 -14.87
C ALA A 451 -2.16 -7.09 -15.13
N LEU A 452 -1.74 -7.01 -16.40
CA LEU A 452 -0.36 -6.69 -16.75
C LEU A 452 0.04 -5.29 -16.28
N PHE A 453 -0.77 -4.27 -16.56
CA PHE A 453 -0.46 -2.89 -16.18
C PHE A 453 -0.53 -2.66 -14.65
N ALA A 454 -1.42 -3.36 -13.94
CA ALA A 454 -1.41 -3.39 -12.48
C ALA A 454 -0.11 -4.04 -11.95
N THR A 455 0.34 -5.15 -12.56
CA THR A 455 1.60 -5.81 -12.21
C THR A 455 2.81 -4.92 -12.51
N MET A 456 2.80 -4.17 -13.61
CA MET A 456 3.83 -3.18 -13.91
C MET A 456 3.87 -2.08 -12.86
N GLY A 457 2.71 -1.55 -12.43
CA GLY A 457 2.63 -0.60 -11.32
C GLY A 457 3.26 -1.17 -10.05
N LEU A 458 2.89 -2.38 -9.65
CA LEU A 458 3.50 -3.07 -8.49
C LEU A 458 5.01 -3.28 -8.65
N THR A 459 5.47 -3.58 -9.87
CA THR A 459 6.92 -3.73 -10.15
C THR A 459 7.69 -2.44 -9.88
N THR A 460 7.09 -1.26 -10.14
CA THR A 460 7.76 0.00 -9.79
C THR A 460 8.05 0.03 -8.29
N TYR A 461 7.08 -0.38 -7.47
CA TYR A 461 7.29 -0.41 -6.02
C TYR A 461 8.27 -1.51 -5.57
N TYR A 462 8.24 -2.69 -6.18
CA TYR A 462 9.20 -3.75 -5.85
C TYR A 462 10.64 -3.31 -6.06
N VAL A 463 10.92 -2.58 -7.13
CA VAL A 463 12.25 -2.01 -7.41
C VAL A 463 12.56 -0.83 -6.49
N HIS A 464 11.60 0.07 -6.31
CA HIS A 464 11.75 1.23 -5.41
C HIS A 464 12.01 0.79 -3.96
N GLY A 465 11.38 -0.30 -3.52
CA GLY A 465 11.50 -0.89 -2.19
C GLY A 465 12.90 -1.43 -1.84
N PHE A 466 13.81 -1.58 -2.81
CA PHE A 466 15.22 -1.84 -2.48
C PHE A 466 15.88 -0.65 -1.79
N LEU A 467 15.47 0.57 -2.15
CA LEU A 467 16.09 1.82 -1.74
C LEU A 467 15.27 2.60 -0.71
N ASN A 468 14.02 2.21 -0.47
CA ASN A 468 13.10 2.91 0.41
C ASN A 468 12.06 1.94 1.03
N GLN A 469 11.36 2.43 2.06
CA GLN A 469 10.41 1.67 2.87
C GLN A 469 9.20 2.55 3.17
N PHE A 470 8.04 2.28 2.54
CA PHE A 470 6.86 3.14 2.64
C PHE A 470 5.54 2.40 2.84
N LEU A 471 5.54 1.03 2.87
CA LEU A 471 4.29 0.25 3.08
C LEU A 471 3.68 0.41 4.48
N GLU A 472 4.35 1.14 5.36
CA GLU A 472 3.82 1.52 6.67
C GLU A 472 3.03 2.81 6.65
N THR A 473 3.02 3.50 5.51
CA THR A 473 2.25 4.72 5.31
C THR A 473 1.04 4.44 4.44
N ASP A 474 -0.07 5.07 4.76
CA ASP A 474 -1.30 5.00 3.98
C ASP A 474 -1.07 5.35 2.50
N LYS A 475 -0.18 6.32 2.23
CA LYS A 475 0.13 6.84 0.89
C LYS A 475 0.57 5.78 -0.10
N LEU A 476 1.33 4.79 0.36
CA LEU A 476 1.80 3.68 -0.48
C LEU A 476 1.05 2.38 -0.19
N ALA A 477 0.66 2.11 1.06
CA ALA A 477 -0.06 0.89 1.41
C ALA A 477 -1.40 0.77 0.66
N VAL A 478 -2.19 1.85 0.60
CA VAL A 478 -3.51 1.82 -0.06
C VAL A 478 -3.42 1.48 -1.56
N PRO A 479 -2.63 2.18 -2.40
CA PRO A 479 -2.54 1.84 -3.80
C PRO A 479 -1.79 0.53 -4.06
N PHE A 480 -0.79 0.19 -3.27
CA PHE A 480 -0.05 -1.08 -3.38
C PHE A 480 -0.95 -2.29 -3.13
N TRP A 481 -1.62 -2.34 -1.98
CA TRP A 481 -2.54 -3.43 -1.65
C TRP A 481 -3.78 -3.43 -2.55
N GLY A 482 -4.26 -2.25 -2.96
CA GLY A 482 -5.34 -2.11 -3.93
C GLY A 482 -5.00 -2.71 -5.29
N LEU A 483 -3.82 -2.44 -5.85
CA LEU A 483 -3.36 -3.05 -7.11
C LEU A 483 -3.08 -4.56 -6.94
N THR A 484 -2.56 -4.98 -5.79
CA THR A 484 -2.42 -6.42 -5.45
C THR A 484 -3.80 -7.11 -5.45
N ALA A 485 -4.83 -6.45 -4.91
CA ALA A 485 -6.20 -6.93 -4.95
C ALA A 485 -6.79 -6.97 -6.38
N VAL A 486 -6.43 -6.01 -7.25
CA VAL A 486 -6.81 -6.04 -8.67
C VAL A 486 -6.27 -7.30 -9.34
N VAL A 487 -4.98 -7.60 -9.16
CA VAL A 487 -4.34 -8.81 -9.71
C VAL A 487 -5.04 -10.07 -9.19
N ALA A 488 -5.27 -10.17 -7.88
CA ALA A 488 -5.94 -11.31 -7.27
C ALA A 488 -7.39 -11.47 -7.75
N ALA A 489 -8.13 -10.38 -7.88
CA ALA A 489 -9.51 -10.40 -8.33
C ALA A 489 -9.64 -10.85 -9.81
N ILE A 490 -8.77 -10.37 -10.69
CA ILE A 490 -8.77 -10.79 -12.09
C ILE A 490 -8.44 -12.28 -12.19
N ASP A 491 -7.40 -12.78 -11.51
CA ASP A 491 -7.06 -14.21 -11.53
C ASP A 491 -8.18 -15.08 -10.94
N LEU A 492 -8.85 -14.61 -9.89
CA LEU A 492 -9.90 -15.37 -9.20
C LEU A 492 -11.24 -15.40 -9.95
N TYR A 493 -11.65 -14.25 -10.48
CA TYR A 493 -13.03 -14.09 -10.98
C TYR A 493 -13.13 -14.08 -12.52
N ALA A 494 -12.15 -13.53 -13.25
CA ALA A 494 -12.19 -13.50 -14.70
C ALA A 494 -11.96 -14.91 -15.28
N THR A 495 -10.90 -15.60 -14.85
CA THR A 495 -10.57 -16.94 -15.33
C THR A 495 -11.68 -17.98 -15.06
N LYS A 496 -12.46 -17.81 -13.98
CA LYS A 496 -13.56 -18.73 -13.64
C LYS A 496 -14.86 -18.45 -14.38
N LYS A 497 -15.21 -17.19 -14.61
CA LYS A 497 -16.39 -16.83 -15.41
C LYS A 497 -16.31 -17.35 -16.82
N GLU A 498 -15.12 -17.30 -17.42
CA GLU A 498 -14.85 -17.80 -18.77
C GLU A 498 -15.05 -19.32 -18.86
N LYS A 499 -14.49 -20.08 -17.91
CA LYS A 499 -14.69 -21.54 -17.84
C LYS A 499 -16.14 -21.95 -17.58
N GLN A 500 -16.91 -21.14 -16.86
CA GLN A 500 -18.32 -21.41 -16.64
C GLN A 500 -19.13 -21.10 -17.90
N ALA A 501 -18.85 -19.99 -18.58
CA ALA A 501 -19.50 -19.64 -19.83
C ALA A 501 -19.22 -20.67 -20.95
N GLU A 502 -17.98 -21.19 -21.04
CA GLU A 502 -17.65 -22.29 -21.95
C GLU A 502 -18.47 -23.56 -21.64
N LYS A 503 -18.54 -23.96 -20.37
CA LYS A 503 -19.35 -25.12 -19.95
C LYS A 503 -20.85 -24.94 -20.18
N ASP A 504 -21.36 -23.74 -20.00
CA ASP A 504 -22.76 -23.44 -20.24
C ASP A 504 -23.07 -23.41 -21.74
N ASN A 505 -22.15 -22.92 -22.58
CA ASN A 505 -22.23 -23.02 -24.05
C ASN A 505 -22.15 -24.47 -24.54
N GLU A 506 -21.21 -25.28 -24.02
CA GLU A 506 -21.13 -26.71 -24.38
C GLU A 506 -22.42 -27.45 -24.00
N LYS A 507 -23.02 -27.16 -22.83
CA LYS A 507 -24.29 -27.76 -22.45
C LYS A 507 -25.46 -27.31 -23.36
N GLN A 508 -25.47 -26.06 -23.80
CA GLN A 508 -26.48 -25.55 -24.73
C GLN A 508 -26.34 -26.20 -26.11
N LEU A 509 -25.10 -26.38 -26.63
CA LEU A 509 -24.82 -27.08 -27.87
C LEU A 509 -25.26 -28.56 -27.79
N LEU A 510 -24.92 -29.27 -26.74
CA LEU A 510 -25.32 -30.65 -26.50
C LEU A 510 -26.84 -30.84 -26.36
N ASN A 511 -27.56 -29.82 -25.88
CA ASN A 511 -29.03 -29.84 -25.79
C ASN A 511 -29.71 -29.42 -27.11
N SER A 512 -29.01 -28.74 -28.01
CA SER A 512 -29.54 -28.38 -29.34
C SER A 512 -29.32 -29.49 -30.40
N GLU A 513 -28.45 -30.45 -30.11
CA GLU A 513 -28.19 -31.64 -30.95
C GLU A 513 -29.06 -32.86 -30.54
N LYS A 514 -29.86 -32.75 -29.48
CA LYS A 514 -30.88 -33.74 -29.08
C LYS A 514 -32.27 -33.25 -29.47
#